data_a91a2ab284ae826977b9855ae05f1ea8
#
_entry.id   a91a2ab284ae826977b9855ae05f1ea8
#
_cell.length_a   1.000
_cell.length_b   1.000
_cell.length_c   1.000
_cell.angle_alpha   90.00
_cell.angle_beta   90.00
_cell.angle_gamma   90.00
#
_symmetry.space_group_name_H-M   'P 1'
#
loop_
_entity.id
_entity.type
_entity.pdbx_description
1 polymer ?
#
loop_
_entity_poly.entity_id
_entity_poly.type
_entity_poly.pdbx_seq_one_letter_code
_entity_poly.pdbx_strand_id
1 'polypeptide(L)'
;MKKVIFDVDGVLLSEERYFDVSALTVWELLYSKDYMGLPLEGEDFDARHVTEGQIASCRSRVWGQDRLLAFLKAHGINSNWDMVHCWLITALWLMALTYEKRSGGEKVCLMLEKPSDMKEAGLALMGLPVPEAEEILAKWEAVIPPDLEGEDVVTCLYKAMAGDFGNSSDWALLRSPFWTIHTEAFQAWYLGDDTFISLLHHVPWSGGKEGFLSREVPLAPAEAIRSLFIRLKEKGFAIAVATGRAREEMEIPFRLFHWYEEFDPLYLATASDAVEAAGLFHCPVPDKPAPFIFSCALFGRKRENYEAYLKEEMKPAAGDEVYVCGDSYSDVLGSRRAGTKFIGILTGLEGKKEAALFEREKVPYVDRITEIEKVIDTPSV
;
A
#
# COMPACT_ATOMS: atom_id res chain seq x y z
N MET A 1 28.56 14.45 6.44
CA MET A 1 27.46 13.70 7.12
C MET A 1 27.57 12.24 6.75
N LYS A 2 27.36 11.32 7.73
CA LYS A 2 27.20 9.89 7.45
C LYS A 2 25.78 9.47 7.86
N LYS A 3 24.98 8.92 6.94
CA LYS A 3 23.60 8.56 7.23
C LYS A 3 23.14 7.36 6.40
N VAL A 4 22.35 6.46 7.00
CA VAL A 4 21.61 5.40 6.31
C VAL A 4 20.12 5.66 6.51
N ILE A 5 19.38 5.71 5.41
CA ILE A 5 17.94 5.92 5.37
C ILE A 5 17.30 4.61 4.93
N PHE A 6 16.35 4.12 5.69
CA PHE A 6 15.63 2.89 5.40
C PHE A 6 14.24 3.19 4.86
N ASP A 7 13.83 2.53 3.80
CA ASP A 7 12.42 2.28 3.56
C ASP A 7 11.92 1.22 4.58
N VAL A 8 10.63 1.07 4.70
CA VAL A 8 10.01 0.13 5.66
C VAL A 8 9.48 -1.09 4.94
N ASP A 9 8.56 -0.91 4.00
CA ASP A 9 7.94 -2.00 3.25
C ASP A 9 8.96 -2.64 2.29
N GLY A 10 8.98 -3.96 2.24
CA GLY A 10 9.95 -4.69 1.41
C GLY A 10 11.40 -4.64 1.91
N VAL A 11 11.72 -3.82 2.92
CA VAL A 11 13.07 -3.62 3.48
C VAL A 11 13.17 -4.09 4.93
N LEU A 12 12.36 -3.53 5.82
CA LEU A 12 12.33 -3.86 7.24
C LEU A 12 11.13 -4.76 7.59
N LEU A 13 9.97 -4.45 7.02
CA LEU A 13 8.71 -5.15 7.22
C LEU A 13 8.18 -5.71 5.90
N SER A 14 7.48 -6.85 6.00
CA SER A 14 6.81 -7.48 4.88
C SER A 14 5.53 -6.74 4.52
N GLU A 15 5.19 -6.66 3.23
CA GLU A 15 3.91 -6.16 2.76
C GLU A 15 2.77 -7.20 2.91
N GLU A 16 3.06 -8.42 3.35
CA GLU A 16 2.06 -9.50 3.38
C GLU A 16 0.79 -9.13 4.14
N ARG A 17 0.92 -8.43 5.27
CA ARG A 17 -0.24 -8.01 6.06
C ARG A 17 -1.13 -6.99 5.37
N TYR A 18 -0.58 -6.14 4.51
CA TYR A 18 -1.38 -5.26 3.66
C TYR A 18 -2.19 -6.08 2.62
N PHE A 19 -1.60 -7.11 2.02
CA PHE A 19 -2.31 -7.97 1.07
C PHE A 19 -3.37 -8.84 1.76
N ASP A 20 -3.10 -9.31 2.96
CA ASP A 20 -4.08 -10.03 3.79
C ASP A 20 -5.28 -9.13 4.10
N VAL A 21 -5.01 -7.91 4.56
CA VAL A 21 -6.04 -6.91 4.88
C VAL A 21 -6.82 -6.50 3.63
N SER A 22 -6.17 -6.30 2.50
CA SER A 22 -6.85 -5.95 1.25
C SER A 22 -7.83 -7.04 0.82
N ALA A 23 -7.44 -8.32 0.95
CA ALA A 23 -8.34 -9.44 0.67
C ALA A 23 -9.51 -9.53 1.66
N LEU A 24 -9.23 -9.36 2.96
CA LEU A 24 -10.27 -9.33 3.99
C LEU A 24 -11.25 -8.18 3.78
N THR A 25 -10.78 -7.03 3.32
CA THR A 25 -11.62 -5.88 2.98
C THR A 25 -12.60 -6.23 1.85
N VAL A 26 -12.10 -6.78 0.74
CA VAL A 26 -12.94 -7.26 -0.36
C VAL A 26 -13.98 -8.28 0.15
N TRP A 27 -13.52 -9.25 0.94
CA TRP A 27 -14.35 -10.32 1.48
C TRP A 27 -15.46 -9.80 2.38
N GLU A 28 -15.11 -8.88 3.27
CA GLU A 28 -16.07 -8.25 4.18
C GLU A 28 -17.13 -7.45 3.42
N LEU A 29 -16.73 -6.61 2.46
CA LEU A 29 -17.68 -5.81 1.71
C LEU A 29 -18.68 -6.67 0.93
N LEU A 30 -18.27 -7.83 0.44
CA LEU A 30 -19.15 -8.73 -0.30
C LEU A 30 -20.05 -9.55 0.62
N TYR A 31 -19.52 -10.15 1.68
CA TYR A 31 -20.18 -11.22 2.42
C TYR A 31 -20.68 -10.81 3.81
N SER A 32 -20.15 -9.75 4.43
CA SER A 32 -20.64 -9.29 5.72
C SER A 32 -22.05 -8.70 5.62
N LYS A 33 -22.90 -9.02 6.61
CA LYS A 33 -24.23 -8.41 6.77
C LYS A 33 -24.20 -6.90 7.04
N ASP A 34 -23.04 -6.38 7.43
CA ASP A 34 -22.86 -4.94 7.60
C ASP A 34 -22.74 -4.22 6.27
N TYR A 35 -22.35 -4.93 5.21
CA TYR A 35 -22.22 -4.43 3.83
C TYR A 35 -23.17 -5.17 2.87
N MET A 36 -22.68 -5.81 1.81
CA MET A 36 -23.55 -6.40 0.79
C MET A 36 -24.30 -7.65 1.26
N GLY A 37 -23.73 -8.43 2.17
CA GLY A 37 -24.39 -9.63 2.73
C GLY A 37 -24.70 -10.70 1.68
N LEU A 38 -23.86 -10.82 0.64
CA LEU A 38 -24.02 -11.87 -0.37
C LEU A 38 -23.87 -13.26 0.28
N PRO A 39 -24.55 -14.30 -0.22
CA PRO A 39 -24.42 -15.64 0.32
C PRO A 39 -23.02 -16.21 0.05
N LEU A 40 -22.41 -16.75 1.10
CA LEU A 40 -21.17 -17.49 1.04
C LEU A 40 -21.45 -18.95 1.30
N GLU A 41 -21.15 -19.82 0.33
CA GLU A 41 -21.41 -21.26 0.48
C GLU A 41 -20.40 -21.90 1.44
N GLY A 42 -20.91 -22.54 2.50
CA GLY A 42 -20.14 -23.44 3.37
C GLY A 42 -19.32 -22.77 4.47
N GLU A 43 -19.31 -21.45 4.59
CA GLU A 43 -18.54 -20.71 5.60
C GLU A 43 -19.37 -19.58 6.18
N ASP A 44 -19.37 -19.42 7.51
CA ASP A 44 -19.78 -18.19 8.18
C ASP A 44 -18.57 -17.26 8.30
N PHE A 45 -18.64 -16.07 7.72
CA PHE A 45 -17.62 -15.06 7.86
C PHE A 45 -17.96 -14.11 9.01
N ASP A 46 -17.17 -14.16 10.07
CA ASP A 46 -17.21 -13.19 11.17
C ASP A 46 -15.93 -12.35 11.17
N ALA A 47 -16.04 -11.07 10.80
CA ALA A 47 -14.93 -10.13 10.76
C ALA A 47 -14.21 -9.95 12.11
N ARG A 48 -14.87 -10.30 13.23
CA ARG A 48 -14.31 -10.18 14.58
C ARG A 48 -13.36 -11.33 14.95
N HIS A 49 -13.48 -12.47 14.26
CA HIS A 49 -12.76 -13.69 14.62
C HIS A 49 -12.26 -14.42 13.38
N VAL A 50 -11.20 -13.89 12.74
CA VAL A 50 -10.56 -14.51 11.58
C VAL A 50 -9.30 -15.26 12.00
N THR A 51 -9.22 -16.54 11.60
CA THR A 51 -8.02 -17.36 11.79
C THR A 51 -7.01 -17.15 10.67
N GLU A 52 -5.73 -17.46 10.91
CA GLU A 52 -4.69 -17.40 9.87
C GLU A 52 -5.04 -18.27 8.64
N GLY A 53 -5.71 -19.41 8.86
CA GLY A 53 -6.19 -20.27 7.76
C GLY A 53 -7.27 -19.60 6.90
N GLN A 54 -8.20 -18.89 7.54
CA GLN A 54 -9.23 -18.10 6.83
C GLN A 54 -8.62 -16.92 6.09
N ILE A 55 -7.65 -16.22 6.69
CA ILE A 55 -6.91 -15.14 6.05
C ILE A 55 -6.22 -15.64 4.78
N ALA A 56 -5.46 -16.73 4.88
CA ALA A 56 -4.76 -17.31 3.74
C ALA A 56 -5.72 -17.79 2.64
N SER A 57 -6.87 -18.41 3.01
CA SER A 57 -7.91 -18.81 2.07
C SER A 57 -8.53 -17.61 1.36
N CYS A 58 -8.86 -16.56 2.11
CA CYS A 58 -9.42 -15.33 1.60
C CYS A 58 -8.45 -14.65 0.61
N ARG A 59 -7.18 -14.49 1.00
CA ARG A 59 -6.14 -13.93 0.12
C ARG A 59 -5.98 -14.74 -1.16
N SER A 60 -5.90 -16.05 -1.04
CA SER A 60 -5.77 -16.92 -2.21
C SER A 60 -6.93 -16.77 -3.20
N ARG A 61 -8.17 -16.69 -2.71
CA ARG A 61 -9.36 -16.52 -3.55
C ARG A 61 -9.43 -15.13 -4.17
N VAL A 62 -9.28 -14.08 -3.37
CA VAL A 62 -9.38 -12.69 -3.86
C VAL A 62 -8.27 -12.36 -4.84
N TRP A 63 -7.02 -12.69 -4.50
CA TRP A 63 -5.86 -12.30 -5.31
C TRP A 63 -5.40 -13.40 -6.30
N GLY A 64 -6.11 -14.53 -6.36
CA GLY A 64 -5.78 -15.62 -7.30
C GLY A 64 -4.34 -16.10 -7.12
N GLN A 65 -3.95 -16.41 -5.87
CA GLN A 65 -2.56 -16.73 -5.50
C GLN A 65 -1.59 -15.61 -5.88
N ASP A 66 -1.95 -14.38 -5.57
CA ASP A 66 -1.21 -13.13 -5.80
C ASP A 66 -1.01 -12.73 -7.28
N ARG A 67 -1.62 -13.45 -8.24
CA ARG A 67 -1.51 -13.11 -9.67
C ARG A 67 -2.11 -11.74 -9.99
N LEU A 68 -3.23 -11.37 -9.35
CA LEU A 68 -3.86 -10.09 -9.53
C LEU A 68 -3.02 -8.95 -8.93
N LEU A 69 -2.38 -9.19 -7.77
CA LEU A 69 -1.44 -8.25 -7.17
C LEU A 69 -0.26 -7.99 -8.10
N ALA A 70 0.35 -9.07 -8.61
CA ALA A 70 1.46 -8.97 -9.56
C ALA A 70 1.07 -8.19 -10.82
N PHE A 71 -0.15 -8.43 -11.36
CA PHE A 71 -0.67 -7.70 -12.51
C PHE A 71 -0.78 -6.19 -12.22
N LEU A 72 -1.41 -5.81 -11.11
CA LEU A 72 -1.59 -4.39 -10.74
C LEU A 72 -0.24 -3.70 -10.45
N LYS A 73 0.67 -4.37 -9.75
CA LYS A 73 2.01 -3.82 -9.49
C LYS A 73 2.83 -3.65 -10.78
N ALA A 74 2.73 -4.59 -11.73
CA ALA A 74 3.36 -4.46 -13.05
C ALA A 74 2.85 -3.25 -13.85
N HIS A 75 1.62 -2.78 -13.55
CA HIS A 75 1.04 -1.55 -14.08
C HIS A 75 1.21 -0.33 -13.16
N GLY A 76 2.13 -0.38 -12.20
CA GLY A 76 2.48 0.76 -11.35
C GLY A 76 1.44 1.12 -10.27
N ILE A 77 0.45 0.25 -10.02
CA ILE A 77 -0.49 0.45 -8.90
C ILE A 77 0.14 -0.13 -7.63
N ASN A 78 0.57 0.76 -6.74
CA ASN A 78 1.21 0.40 -5.47
C ASN A 78 0.32 0.65 -4.24
N SER A 79 -0.73 1.45 -4.37
CA SER A 79 -1.70 1.70 -3.30
C SER A 79 -2.58 0.47 -3.09
N ASN A 80 -2.56 -0.11 -1.90
CA ASN A 80 -3.43 -1.24 -1.55
C ASN A 80 -4.92 -0.86 -1.64
N TRP A 81 -5.26 0.39 -1.36
CA TRP A 81 -6.63 0.90 -1.49
C TRP A 81 -7.09 0.90 -2.95
N ASP A 82 -6.21 1.31 -3.87
CA ASP A 82 -6.53 1.34 -5.30
C ASP A 82 -6.57 -0.07 -5.89
N MET A 83 -5.77 -1.01 -5.36
CA MET A 83 -5.86 -2.44 -5.71
C MET A 83 -7.23 -3.01 -5.32
N VAL A 84 -7.69 -2.75 -4.09
CA VAL A 84 -9.03 -3.12 -3.62
C VAL A 84 -10.11 -2.48 -4.49
N HIS A 85 -9.94 -1.20 -4.85
CA HIS A 85 -10.87 -0.49 -5.72
C HIS A 85 -10.98 -1.15 -7.09
N CYS A 86 -9.87 -1.42 -7.77
CA CYS A 86 -9.85 -2.13 -9.06
C CYS A 86 -10.59 -3.46 -9.00
N TRP A 87 -10.35 -4.22 -7.94
CA TRP A 87 -11.00 -5.51 -7.74
C TRP A 87 -12.52 -5.34 -7.60
N LEU A 88 -12.96 -4.49 -6.68
CA LEU A 88 -14.38 -4.29 -6.35
C LEU A 88 -15.18 -3.73 -7.53
N ILE A 89 -14.67 -2.68 -8.22
CA ILE A 89 -15.38 -2.13 -9.37
C ILE A 89 -15.51 -3.14 -10.50
N THR A 90 -14.48 -3.97 -10.71
CA THR A 90 -14.53 -5.02 -11.74
C THR A 90 -15.51 -6.12 -11.36
N ALA A 91 -15.53 -6.56 -10.11
CA ALA A 91 -16.48 -7.56 -9.65
C ALA A 91 -17.94 -7.08 -9.79
N LEU A 92 -18.22 -5.88 -9.32
CA LEU A 92 -19.55 -5.27 -9.44
C LEU A 92 -19.95 -5.08 -10.91
N TRP A 93 -19.02 -4.71 -11.77
CA TRP A 93 -19.23 -4.63 -13.20
C TRP A 93 -19.63 -5.98 -13.82
N LEU A 94 -18.88 -7.04 -13.56
CA LEU A 94 -19.18 -8.38 -14.08
C LEU A 94 -20.52 -8.93 -13.52
N MET A 95 -20.81 -8.66 -12.25
CA MET A 95 -22.11 -9.02 -11.67
C MET A 95 -23.26 -8.28 -12.32
N ALA A 96 -23.11 -6.99 -12.60
CA ALA A 96 -24.13 -6.19 -13.27
C ALA A 96 -24.38 -6.64 -14.72
N LEU A 97 -23.34 -6.99 -15.47
CA LEU A 97 -23.47 -7.60 -16.79
C LEU A 97 -24.20 -8.96 -16.73
N THR A 98 -23.94 -9.74 -15.68
CA THR A 98 -24.64 -11.01 -15.44
C THR A 98 -26.11 -10.77 -15.11
N TYR A 99 -26.42 -9.73 -14.31
CA TYR A 99 -27.80 -9.31 -14.03
C TYR A 99 -28.54 -8.93 -15.31
N GLU A 100 -27.97 -8.03 -16.12
CA GLU A 100 -28.57 -7.59 -17.39
C GLU A 100 -28.90 -8.78 -18.32
N LYS A 101 -27.95 -9.73 -18.42
CA LYS A 101 -28.17 -10.95 -19.23
C LYS A 101 -29.31 -11.81 -18.69
N ARG A 102 -29.44 -11.95 -17.35
CA ARG A 102 -30.46 -12.80 -16.72
C ARG A 102 -31.83 -12.15 -16.70
N SER A 103 -31.90 -10.83 -16.59
CA SER A 103 -33.16 -10.04 -16.57
C SER A 103 -33.74 -9.77 -17.95
N GLY A 104 -33.04 -10.17 -19.03
CA GLY A 104 -33.50 -9.90 -20.39
C GLY A 104 -33.21 -8.47 -20.88
N GLY A 105 -32.17 -7.84 -20.35
CA GLY A 105 -31.69 -6.51 -20.75
C GLY A 105 -32.00 -5.37 -19.77
N GLU A 106 -32.55 -5.70 -18.60
CA GLU A 106 -32.74 -4.72 -17.52
C GLU A 106 -31.39 -4.43 -16.86
N LYS A 107 -31.04 -3.14 -16.69
CA LYS A 107 -29.80 -2.72 -16.03
C LYS A 107 -30.01 -2.51 -14.55
N VAL A 108 -29.10 -3.03 -13.73
CA VAL A 108 -29.06 -2.73 -12.31
C VAL A 108 -28.53 -1.31 -12.10
N CYS A 109 -29.18 -0.54 -11.25
CA CYS A 109 -28.68 0.76 -10.82
C CYS A 109 -27.97 0.59 -9.47
N LEU A 110 -26.68 0.86 -9.44
CA LEU A 110 -25.89 0.86 -8.21
C LEU A 110 -25.60 2.30 -7.80
N MET A 111 -25.92 2.64 -6.57
CA MET A 111 -25.54 3.88 -5.92
C MET A 111 -24.77 3.52 -4.66
N LEU A 112 -23.52 3.92 -4.53
CA LEU A 112 -22.60 3.53 -3.46
C LEU A 112 -21.99 4.78 -2.82
N GLU A 113 -22.84 5.60 -2.21
CA GLU A 113 -22.44 6.88 -1.60
C GLU A 113 -22.17 6.76 -0.10
N LYS A 114 -22.74 5.75 0.56
CA LYS A 114 -22.58 5.49 2.01
C LYS A 114 -22.60 3.97 2.27
N PRO A 115 -22.07 3.50 3.40
CA PRO A 115 -22.00 2.07 3.70
C PRO A 115 -23.35 1.34 3.67
N SER A 116 -24.46 2.02 4.05
CA SER A 116 -25.79 1.43 3.98
C SER A 116 -26.25 1.07 2.57
N ASP A 117 -25.75 1.76 1.54
CA ASP A 117 -26.12 1.52 0.15
C ASP A 117 -25.55 0.20 -0.36
N MET A 118 -24.47 -0.29 0.29
CA MET A 118 -23.94 -1.63 0.02
C MET A 118 -24.96 -2.73 0.27
N LYS A 119 -25.83 -2.58 1.26
CA LYS A 119 -26.93 -3.55 1.54
C LYS A 119 -27.94 -3.58 0.40
N GLU A 120 -28.30 -2.42 -0.14
CA GLU A 120 -29.21 -2.32 -1.28
C GLU A 120 -28.59 -2.95 -2.54
N ALA A 121 -27.31 -2.68 -2.79
CA ALA A 121 -26.55 -3.30 -3.87
C ALA A 121 -26.50 -4.83 -3.70
N GLY A 122 -26.26 -5.32 -2.48
CA GLY A 122 -26.25 -6.75 -2.16
C GLY A 122 -27.61 -7.41 -2.42
N LEU A 123 -28.72 -6.75 -2.06
CA LEU A 123 -30.07 -7.24 -2.35
C LEU A 123 -30.34 -7.27 -3.88
N ALA A 124 -29.91 -6.26 -4.61
CA ALA A 124 -30.09 -6.20 -6.07
C ALA A 124 -29.28 -7.30 -6.80
N LEU A 125 -28.11 -7.64 -6.28
CA LEU A 125 -27.21 -8.62 -6.87
C LEU A 125 -27.34 -10.04 -6.24
N MET A 126 -28.32 -10.23 -5.35
CA MET A 126 -28.54 -11.47 -4.65
C MET A 126 -28.73 -12.66 -5.60
N GLY A 127 -28.04 -13.76 -5.36
CA GLY A 127 -28.11 -14.98 -6.18
C GLY A 127 -27.34 -14.91 -7.50
N LEU A 128 -26.59 -13.83 -7.74
CA LEU A 128 -25.58 -13.82 -8.80
C LEU A 128 -24.27 -14.40 -8.29
N PRO A 129 -23.48 -15.08 -9.14
CA PRO A 129 -22.15 -15.50 -8.76
C PRO A 129 -21.25 -14.29 -8.56
N VAL A 130 -20.46 -14.27 -7.49
CA VAL A 130 -19.32 -13.37 -7.35
C VAL A 130 -18.23 -13.89 -8.29
N PRO A 131 -17.62 -13.02 -9.12
CA PRO A 131 -16.60 -13.47 -10.07
C PRO A 131 -15.36 -13.98 -9.33
N GLU A 132 -14.77 -15.03 -9.87
CA GLU A 132 -13.51 -15.59 -9.41
C GLU A 132 -12.32 -14.71 -9.87
N ALA A 133 -11.16 -14.87 -9.23
CA ALA A 133 -9.96 -14.11 -9.57
C ALA A 133 -9.55 -14.22 -11.05
N GLU A 134 -9.75 -15.40 -11.66
CA GLU A 134 -9.49 -15.63 -13.08
C GLU A 134 -10.36 -14.77 -14.01
N GLU A 135 -11.62 -14.55 -13.65
CA GLU A 135 -12.55 -13.73 -14.42
C GLU A 135 -12.20 -12.25 -14.29
N ILE A 136 -11.80 -11.81 -13.09
CA ILE A 136 -11.29 -10.47 -12.84
C ILE A 136 -10.03 -10.21 -13.67
N LEU A 137 -9.04 -11.11 -13.61
CA LEU A 137 -7.80 -10.99 -14.37
C LEU A 137 -8.05 -10.95 -15.87
N ALA A 138 -8.86 -11.86 -16.40
CA ALA A 138 -9.21 -11.89 -17.81
C ALA A 138 -9.89 -10.58 -18.28
N LYS A 139 -10.70 -9.96 -17.40
CA LYS A 139 -11.31 -8.65 -17.69
C LYS A 139 -10.27 -7.54 -17.72
N TRP A 140 -9.31 -7.54 -16.80
CA TRP A 140 -8.22 -6.56 -16.78
C TRP A 140 -7.32 -6.69 -18.02
N GLU A 141 -6.90 -7.91 -18.35
CA GLU A 141 -6.10 -8.17 -19.56
C GLU A 141 -6.80 -7.75 -20.86
N ALA A 142 -8.13 -7.85 -20.90
CA ALA A 142 -8.92 -7.44 -22.08
C ALA A 142 -9.09 -5.92 -22.20
N VAL A 143 -8.99 -5.16 -21.09
CA VAL A 143 -9.35 -3.74 -21.04
C VAL A 143 -8.14 -2.83 -20.84
N ILE A 144 -7.16 -3.25 -20.05
CA ILE A 144 -6.00 -2.44 -19.68
C ILE A 144 -4.89 -2.65 -20.72
N PRO A 145 -4.46 -1.59 -21.45
CA PRO A 145 -3.29 -1.66 -22.31
C PRO A 145 -2.02 -2.03 -21.53
N PRO A 146 -1.09 -2.81 -22.11
CA PRO A 146 0.12 -3.27 -21.41
C PRO A 146 1.09 -2.16 -20.97
N ASP A 147 1.00 -1.00 -21.58
CA ASP A 147 1.86 0.18 -21.34
C ASP A 147 1.18 1.24 -20.48
N LEU A 148 -0.01 0.95 -19.97
CA LEU A 148 -0.74 1.88 -19.10
C LEU A 148 -0.30 1.71 -17.65
N GLU A 149 -0.05 2.82 -16.96
CA GLU A 149 0.49 2.80 -15.58
C GLU A 149 -0.28 3.73 -14.63
N GLY A 150 -0.23 3.39 -13.35
CA GLY A 150 -0.71 4.23 -12.25
C GLY A 150 -2.22 4.50 -12.27
N GLU A 151 -2.64 5.70 -11.92
CA GLU A 151 -4.05 6.11 -11.85
C GLU A 151 -4.78 6.00 -13.21
N ASP A 152 -4.04 6.00 -14.32
CA ASP A 152 -4.63 5.84 -15.64
C ASP A 152 -5.23 4.44 -15.85
N VAL A 153 -4.70 3.42 -15.17
CA VAL A 153 -5.26 2.06 -15.15
C VAL A 153 -6.68 2.08 -14.56
N VAL A 154 -6.85 2.71 -13.42
CA VAL A 154 -8.17 2.83 -12.75
C VAL A 154 -9.14 3.64 -13.61
N THR A 155 -8.63 4.72 -14.21
CA THR A 155 -9.41 5.54 -15.15
C THR A 155 -9.84 4.74 -16.39
N CYS A 156 -8.99 3.85 -16.89
CA CYS A 156 -9.29 2.96 -18.01
C CYS A 156 -10.41 1.97 -17.66
N LEU A 157 -10.31 1.32 -16.49
CA LEU A 157 -11.34 0.41 -15.99
C LEU A 157 -12.68 1.15 -15.81
N TYR A 158 -12.66 2.32 -15.19
CA TYR A 158 -13.85 3.16 -15.03
C TYR A 158 -14.50 3.48 -16.38
N LYS A 159 -13.73 3.97 -17.38
CA LYS A 159 -14.27 4.33 -18.70
C LYS A 159 -14.88 3.13 -19.42
N ALA A 160 -14.24 1.97 -19.34
CA ALA A 160 -14.76 0.76 -19.95
C ALA A 160 -16.07 0.32 -19.28
N MET A 161 -16.13 0.37 -17.95
CA MET A 161 -17.35 0.07 -17.19
C MET A 161 -18.46 1.10 -17.49
N ALA A 162 -18.14 2.39 -17.53
CA ALA A 162 -19.10 3.45 -17.81
C ALA A 162 -19.76 3.31 -19.20
N GLY A 163 -19.04 2.72 -20.16
CA GLY A 163 -19.60 2.38 -21.47
C GLY A 163 -20.77 1.40 -21.39
N ASP A 164 -20.74 0.48 -20.44
CA ASP A 164 -21.81 -0.51 -20.22
C ASP A 164 -22.94 0.03 -19.32
N PHE A 165 -22.60 0.78 -18.27
CA PHE A 165 -23.58 1.32 -17.29
C PHE A 165 -24.20 2.66 -17.70
N GLY A 166 -23.51 3.47 -18.50
CA GLY A 166 -23.86 4.86 -18.77
C GLY A 166 -23.50 5.80 -17.61
N ASN A 167 -24.17 6.95 -17.51
CA ASN A 167 -23.84 8.03 -16.56
C ASN A 167 -24.06 7.69 -15.07
N SER A 168 -24.49 6.48 -14.73
CA SER A 168 -24.74 6.05 -13.34
C SER A 168 -23.55 5.34 -12.68
N SER A 169 -22.34 5.50 -13.22
CA SER A 169 -21.14 4.78 -12.78
C SER A 169 -20.12 5.63 -12.02
N ASP A 170 -20.43 6.89 -11.70
CA ASP A 170 -19.49 7.81 -11.03
C ASP A 170 -19.06 7.36 -9.63
N TRP A 171 -19.82 6.45 -9.01
CA TRP A 171 -19.42 5.78 -7.78
C TRP A 171 -18.12 4.98 -7.90
N ALA A 172 -17.75 4.57 -9.11
CA ALA A 172 -16.53 3.82 -9.38
C ALA A 172 -15.29 4.68 -9.67
N LEU A 173 -15.40 6.00 -9.57
CA LEU A 173 -14.25 6.89 -9.68
C LEU A 173 -13.32 6.75 -8.48
N LEU A 174 -12.03 6.96 -8.70
CA LEU A 174 -11.08 7.14 -7.60
C LEU A 174 -11.52 8.31 -6.69
N ARG A 175 -11.34 8.12 -5.40
CA ARG A 175 -11.71 9.11 -4.36
C ARG A 175 -13.21 9.44 -4.34
N SER A 176 -14.04 8.57 -4.95
CA SER A 176 -15.49 8.60 -4.81
C SER A 176 -15.92 8.24 -3.38
N PRO A 177 -17.19 8.43 -3.00
CA PRO A 177 -17.70 7.91 -1.73
C PRO A 177 -17.48 6.40 -1.57
N PHE A 178 -17.63 5.60 -2.63
CA PHE A 178 -17.35 4.17 -2.59
C PHE A 178 -15.88 3.85 -2.31
N TRP A 179 -14.97 4.60 -2.92
CA TRP A 179 -13.55 4.49 -2.61
C TRP A 179 -13.29 4.77 -1.12
N THR A 180 -13.95 5.77 -0.53
CA THR A 180 -13.85 6.07 0.90
C THR A 180 -14.40 4.92 1.75
N ILE A 181 -15.53 4.31 1.38
CA ILE A 181 -16.14 3.20 2.11
C ILE A 181 -15.15 2.04 2.26
N HIS A 182 -14.56 1.58 1.17
CA HIS A 182 -13.64 0.44 1.26
C HIS A 182 -12.28 0.81 1.87
N THR A 183 -11.83 2.05 1.72
CA THR A 183 -10.62 2.54 2.38
C THR A 183 -10.80 2.57 3.90
N GLU A 184 -11.94 3.03 4.40
CA GLU A 184 -12.23 2.98 5.84
C GLU A 184 -12.36 1.53 6.34
N ALA A 185 -12.97 0.63 5.58
CA ALA A 185 -13.02 -0.79 5.92
C ALA A 185 -11.62 -1.40 5.99
N PHE A 186 -10.74 -1.07 5.04
CA PHE A 186 -9.33 -1.47 5.05
C PHE A 186 -8.61 -0.94 6.30
N GLN A 187 -8.79 0.34 6.61
CA GLN A 187 -8.16 0.94 7.79
C GLN A 187 -8.66 0.31 9.09
N ALA A 188 -9.96 -0.04 9.17
CA ALA A 188 -10.49 -0.75 10.33
C ALA A 188 -9.83 -2.13 10.52
N TRP A 189 -9.60 -2.88 9.43
CA TRP A 189 -8.84 -4.13 9.47
C TRP A 189 -7.39 -3.94 9.88
N TYR A 190 -6.72 -2.94 9.30
CA TYR A 190 -5.29 -2.75 9.51
C TYR A 190 -4.97 -2.18 10.88
N LEU A 191 -5.66 -1.10 11.28
CA LEU A 191 -5.44 -0.41 12.54
C LEU A 191 -6.05 -1.15 13.74
N GLY A 192 -7.17 -1.83 13.54
CA GLY A 192 -8.03 -2.29 14.63
C GLY A 192 -8.88 -1.15 15.21
N ASP A 193 -9.96 -1.48 15.90
CA ASP A 193 -10.97 -0.51 16.35
C ASP A 193 -10.37 0.61 17.22
N ASP A 194 -9.57 0.25 18.22
CA ASP A 194 -9.03 1.23 19.18
C ASP A 194 -8.13 2.26 18.49
N THR A 195 -7.22 1.79 17.63
CA THR A 195 -6.32 2.68 16.89
C THR A 195 -7.08 3.48 15.84
N PHE A 196 -8.03 2.84 15.13
CA PHE A 196 -8.90 3.50 14.16
C PHE A 196 -9.66 4.67 14.80
N ILE A 197 -10.33 4.45 15.93
CA ILE A 197 -11.08 5.50 16.65
C ILE A 197 -10.14 6.61 17.12
N SER A 198 -8.97 6.26 17.63
CA SER A 198 -7.98 7.23 18.10
C SER A 198 -7.49 8.17 16.98
N LEU A 199 -7.30 7.64 15.78
CA LEU A 199 -6.73 8.38 14.64
C LEU A 199 -7.78 9.11 13.81
N LEU A 200 -8.91 8.45 13.52
CA LEU A 200 -9.95 8.96 12.62
C LEU A 200 -11.08 9.67 13.36
N HIS A 201 -11.11 9.59 14.71
CA HIS A 201 -12.06 10.26 15.58
C HIS A 201 -13.54 9.88 15.35
N HIS A 202 -13.79 8.72 14.78
CA HIS A 202 -15.11 8.10 14.68
C HIS A 202 -15.00 6.57 14.76
N VAL A 203 -16.11 5.89 15.00
CA VAL A 203 -16.16 4.43 15.03
C VAL A 203 -16.19 3.87 13.61
N PRO A 204 -15.54 2.72 13.33
CA PRO A 204 -15.66 2.07 12.03
C PRO A 204 -17.09 1.59 11.80
N TRP A 205 -17.54 1.56 10.54
CA TRP A 205 -18.89 1.09 10.20
C TRP A 205 -19.14 -0.36 10.64
N SER A 206 -18.18 -1.23 10.43
CA SER A 206 -18.16 -2.60 10.91
C SER A 206 -17.00 -2.78 11.87
N GLY A 207 -17.30 -2.87 13.16
CA GLY A 207 -16.32 -2.92 14.24
C GLY A 207 -16.06 -4.34 14.76
N GLY A 208 -15.23 -4.42 15.80
CA GLY A 208 -14.82 -5.65 16.48
C GLY A 208 -13.49 -6.21 16.00
N LYS A 209 -12.69 -5.43 15.29
CA LYS A 209 -11.40 -5.86 14.72
C LYS A 209 -10.24 -5.56 15.66
N GLU A 210 -9.34 -6.55 15.83
CA GLU A 210 -8.13 -6.41 16.64
C GLU A 210 -7.03 -5.61 15.95
N GLY A 211 -7.04 -5.58 14.61
CA GLY A 211 -6.02 -4.94 13.79
C GLY A 211 -4.82 -5.85 13.44
N PHE A 212 -4.09 -5.45 12.41
CA PHE A 212 -2.94 -6.17 11.89
C PHE A 212 -1.60 -5.49 12.22
N LEU A 213 -1.60 -4.26 12.72
CA LEU A 213 -0.38 -3.55 13.12
C LEU A 213 0.47 -4.30 14.15
N SER A 214 -0.17 -5.05 15.07
CA SER A 214 0.52 -5.90 16.04
C SER A 214 0.98 -7.24 15.47
N ARG A 215 0.60 -7.56 14.24
CA ARG A 215 0.90 -8.82 13.53
C ARG A 215 1.87 -8.62 12.36
N GLU A 216 2.52 -7.47 12.30
CA GLU A 216 3.52 -7.16 11.28
C GLU A 216 4.67 -8.16 11.30
N VAL A 217 5.22 -8.46 10.13
CA VAL A 217 6.27 -9.48 9.95
C VAL A 217 7.57 -8.81 9.52
N PRO A 218 8.62 -8.84 10.36
CA PRO A 218 9.92 -8.32 9.97
C PRO A 218 10.60 -9.25 8.94
N LEU A 219 11.29 -8.67 7.95
CA LEU A 219 11.97 -9.40 6.86
C LEU A 219 13.30 -10.06 7.25
N ALA A 220 13.71 -9.87 8.47
CA ALA A 220 14.76 -10.62 9.17
C ALA A 220 14.39 -10.67 10.66
N PRO A 221 15.03 -11.53 11.47
CA PRO A 221 14.78 -11.54 12.92
C PRO A 221 14.89 -10.11 13.49
N ALA A 222 13.87 -9.66 14.23
CA ALA A 222 13.76 -8.27 14.69
C ALA A 222 15.01 -7.79 15.45
N GLU A 223 15.60 -8.67 16.26
CA GLU A 223 16.84 -8.38 16.98
C GLU A 223 18.06 -8.27 16.05
N ALA A 224 18.09 -8.98 14.94
CA ALA A 224 19.16 -8.85 13.94
C ALA A 224 19.10 -7.50 13.22
N ILE A 225 17.90 -7.00 12.93
CA ILE A 225 17.67 -5.66 12.38
C ILE A 225 18.07 -4.61 13.42
N ARG A 226 17.64 -4.75 14.65
CA ARG A 226 18.04 -3.85 15.74
C ARG A 226 19.55 -3.80 15.92
N SER A 227 20.20 -4.95 15.92
CA SER A 227 21.66 -5.06 16.01
C SER A 227 22.37 -4.36 14.85
N LEU A 228 21.80 -4.40 13.63
CA LEU A 228 22.31 -3.63 12.49
C LEU A 228 22.26 -2.13 12.77
N PHE A 229 21.15 -1.61 13.30
CA PHE A 229 21.03 -0.19 13.64
C PHE A 229 22.10 0.25 14.65
N ILE A 230 22.35 -0.56 15.66
CA ILE A 230 23.39 -0.30 16.69
C ILE A 230 24.78 -0.25 16.04
N ARG A 231 25.14 -1.27 15.23
CA ARG A 231 26.45 -1.31 14.54
C ARG A 231 26.66 -0.14 13.60
N LEU A 232 25.62 0.30 12.87
CA LEU A 232 25.74 1.47 11.98
C LEU A 232 26.01 2.74 12.78
N LYS A 233 25.37 2.91 13.95
CA LYS A 233 25.64 4.04 14.86
C LYS A 233 27.07 3.97 15.41
N GLU A 234 27.58 2.79 15.77
CA GLU A 234 28.97 2.59 16.21
C GLU A 234 29.99 2.97 15.12
N LYS A 235 29.64 2.77 13.82
CA LYS A 235 30.42 3.21 12.65
C LYS A 235 30.28 4.71 12.35
N GLY A 236 29.51 5.44 13.17
CA GLY A 236 29.29 6.89 13.04
C GLY A 236 28.21 7.27 12.02
N PHE A 237 27.39 6.34 11.56
CA PHE A 237 26.21 6.65 10.74
C PHE A 237 25.02 7.06 11.63
N ALA A 238 24.38 8.18 11.31
CA ALA A 238 23.02 8.41 11.77
C ALA A 238 22.07 7.51 10.98
N ILE A 239 20.99 7.06 11.59
CA ILE A 239 19.96 6.25 10.95
C ILE A 239 18.65 7.03 10.83
N ALA A 240 17.91 6.82 9.75
CA ALA A 240 16.68 7.52 9.43
C ALA A 240 15.69 6.60 8.68
N VAL A 241 14.45 7.02 8.58
CA VAL A 241 13.40 6.31 7.82
C VAL A 241 12.80 7.26 6.79
N ALA A 242 12.49 6.72 5.60
CA ALA A 242 11.72 7.39 4.55
C ALA A 242 10.68 6.42 3.97
N THR A 243 9.43 6.45 4.47
CA THR A 243 8.40 5.46 4.13
C THR A 243 7.12 6.10 3.61
N GLY A 244 6.43 5.36 2.73
CA GLY A 244 5.06 5.65 2.31
C GLY A 244 3.98 5.34 3.35
N ARG A 245 4.34 4.73 4.49
CA ARG A 245 3.42 4.48 5.60
C ARG A 245 3.01 5.79 6.28
N ALA A 246 1.80 5.82 6.82
CA ALA A 246 1.41 6.83 7.79
C ALA A 246 2.28 6.69 9.08
N ARG A 247 2.33 7.75 9.87
CA ARG A 247 3.20 7.79 11.06
C ARG A 247 2.93 6.66 12.02
N GLU A 248 1.67 6.44 12.38
CA GLU A 248 1.25 5.42 13.33
C GLU A 248 1.48 4.01 12.79
N GLU A 249 1.30 3.83 11.50
CA GLU A 249 1.55 2.56 10.81
C GLU A 249 3.03 2.15 10.82
N MET A 250 3.92 3.11 10.96
CA MET A 250 5.35 2.88 11.16
C MET A 250 5.72 2.80 12.64
N GLU A 251 5.26 3.74 13.48
CA GLU A 251 5.68 3.82 14.88
C GLU A 251 5.21 2.63 15.72
N ILE A 252 3.99 2.13 15.50
CA ILE A 252 3.44 1.01 16.30
C ILE A 252 4.30 -0.26 16.13
N PRO A 253 4.56 -0.78 14.91
CA PRO A 253 5.43 -1.94 14.76
C PRO A 253 6.88 -1.65 15.18
N PHE A 254 7.41 -0.43 14.99
CA PHE A 254 8.75 -0.10 15.45
C PHE A 254 8.89 -0.19 16.97
N ARG A 255 7.87 0.23 17.72
CA ARG A 255 7.82 0.08 19.18
C ARG A 255 7.68 -1.40 19.57
N LEU A 256 6.84 -2.15 18.86
CA LEU A 256 6.66 -3.59 19.11
C LEU A 256 7.98 -4.37 18.97
N PHE A 257 8.81 -4.02 17.96
CA PHE A 257 10.10 -4.66 17.73
C PHE A 257 11.28 -4.00 18.48
N HIS A 258 11.03 -3.01 19.32
CA HIS A 258 12.07 -2.25 20.03
C HIS A 258 13.08 -1.57 19.09
N TRP A 259 12.60 -1.07 17.95
CA TRP A 259 13.40 -0.33 16.97
C TRP A 259 13.28 1.19 17.15
N TYR A 260 12.13 1.66 17.62
CA TYR A 260 11.79 3.09 17.69
C TYR A 260 12.85 3.91 18.46
N GLU A 261 13.32 3.37 19.57
CA GLU A 261 14.30 3.99 20.45
C GLU A 261 15.70 4.12 19.82
N GLU A 262 15.96 3.40 18.73
CA GLU A 262 17.22 3.49 18.00
C GLU A 262 17.30 4.72 17.10
N PHE A 263 16.18 5.35 16.78
CA PHE A 263 16.07 6.49 15.86
C PHE A 263 15.83 7.80 16.62
N ASP A 264 16.35 8.91 16.07
CA ASP A 264 15.90 10.24 16.44
C ASP A 264 14.57 10.52 15.70
N PRO A 265 13.46 10.82 16.42
CA PRO A 265 12.15 11.08 15.82
C PRO A 265 12.16 12.17 14.74
N LEU A 266 13.13 13.09 14.79
CA LEU A 266 13.29 14.14 13.77
C LEU A 266 13.54 13.59 12.36
N TYR A 267 14.09 12.37 12.25
CA TYR A 267 14.47 11.74 10.97
C TYR A 267 13.59 10.55 10.59
N LEU A 268 12.44 10.37 11.26
CA LEU A 268 11.43 9.37 10.90
C LEU A 268 10.42 10.00 9.93
N ALA A 269 10.75 10.07 8.65
CA ALA A 269 9.92 10.66 7.62
C ALA A 269 8.88 9.66 7.08
N THR A 270 7.62 10.07 7.04
CA THR A 270 6.46 9.24 6.70
C THR A 270 5.54 9.95 5.69
N ALA A 271 4.57 9.22 5.12
CA ALA A 271 3.55 9.83 4.26
C ALA A 271 2.77 10.95 4.98
N SER A 272 2.63 10.90 6.32
CA SER A 272 1.99 11.98 7.08
C SER A 272 2.70 13.32 6.92
N ASP A 273 4.04 13.32 6.74
CA ASP A 273 4.81 14.55 6.48
C ASP A 273 4.54 15.09 5.07
N ALA A 274 4.37 14.20 4.09
CA ALA A 274 4.03 14.56 2.71
C ALA A 274 2.61 15.16 2.62
N VAL A 275 1.65 14.56 3.31
CA VAL A 275 0.28 15.08 3.40
C VAL A 275 0.25 16.45 4.11
N GLU A 276 1.01 16.60 5.20
CA GLU A 276 1.15 17.89 5.90
C GLU A 276 1.72 18.97 4.97
N ALA A 277 2.78 18.65 4.23
CA ALA A 277 3.38 19.59 3.28
C ALA A 277 2.40 19.98 2.16
N ALA A 278 1.66 19.01 1.60
CA ALA A 278 0.64 19.26 0.59
C ALA A 278 -0.43 20.23 1.09
N GLY A 279 -0.90 20.05 2.34
CA GLY A 279 -1.86 20.96 2.97
C GLY A 279 -1.31 22.37 3.21
N LEU A 280 -0.06 22.49 3.67
CA LEU A 280 0.58 23.78 3.95
C LEU A 280 0.86 24.59 2.68
N PHE A 281 1.24 23.94 1.59
CA PHE A 281 1.66 24.59 0.34
C PHE A 281 0.64 24.48 -0.79
N HIS A 282 -0.54 23.91 -0.53
CA HIS A 282 -1.62 23.74 -1.52
C HIS A 282 -1.13 23.07 -2.82
N CYS A 283 -0.33 22.02 -2.69
CA CYS A 283 0.21 21.26 -3.81
C CYS A 283 -0.25 19.78 -3.76
N PRO A 284 -0.08 19.00 -4.84
CA PRO A 284 -0.27 17.56 -4.78
C PRO A 284 0.63 16.93 -3.72
N VAL A 285 0.18 15.81 -3.12
CA VAL A 285 0.99 15.07 -2.14
C VAL A 285 2.29 14.60 -2.82
N PRO A 286 3.47 14.96 -2.26
CA PRO A 286 4.75 14.63 -2.86
C PRO A 286 5.19 13.20 -2.52
N ASP A 287 4.42 12.21 -3.00
CA ASP A 287 4.72 10.79 -2.82
C ASP A 287 5.95 10.35 -3.62
N LYS A 288 6.54 9.20 -3.25
CA LYS A 288 7.62 8.57 -4.04
C LYS A 288 7.18 8.37 -5.50
N PRO A 289 8.00 8.71 -6.48
CA PRO A 289 9.44 9.02 -6.45
C PRO A 289 9.80 10.49 -6.19
N ALA A 290 8.90 11.35 -5.70
CA ALA A 290 9.29 12.68 -5.26
C ALA A 290 10.29 12.57 -4.09
N PRO A 291 11.35 13.40 -4.04
CA PRO A 291 12.40 13.25 -3.04
C PRO A 291 12.04 13.85 -1.67
N PHE A 292 10.82 14.31 -1.48
CA PHE A 292 10.40 15.06 -0.30
C PHE A 292 10.65 14.29 1.01
N ILE A 293 10.15 13.03 1.10
CA ILE A 293 10.32 12.23 2.32
C ILE A 293 11.79 11.85 2.56
N PHE A 294 12.59 11.65 1.50
CA PHE A 294 14.04 11.44 1.63
C PHE A 294 14.73 12.70 2.14
N SER A 295 14.30 13.88 1.70
CA SER A 295 14.83 15.17 2.21
C SER A 295 14.47 15.38 3.69
N CYS A 296 13.25 14.99 4.10
CA CYS A 296 12.85 14.99 5.51
C CYS A 296 13.72 14.02 6.34
N ALA A 297 14.01 12.83 5.84
CA ALA A 297 14.88 11.86 6.49
C ALA A 297 16.34 12.33 6.54
N LEU A 298 16.80 13.09 5.53
CA LEU A 298 18.15 13.66 5.46
C LEU A 298 18.38 14.80 6.45
N PHE A 299 17.51 15.80 6.39
CA PHE A 299 17.74 17.10 7.04
C PHE A 299 16.82 17.36 8.23
N GLY A 300 15.92 16.42 8.49
CA GLY A 300 14.93 16.48 9.56
C GLY A 300 13.57 16.97 9.08
N ARG A 301 12.53 16.52 9.74
CA ARG A 301 11.11 16.87 9.51
C ARG A 301 10.81 18.26 10.07
N LYS A 302 11.43 19.29 9.48
CA LYS A 302 11.34 20.69 9.91
C LYS A 302 10.44 21.44 8.94
N ARG A 303 9.28 21.87 9.42
CA ARG A 303 8.27 22.60 8.60
C ARG A 303 8.84 23.80 7.88
N GLU A 304 9.77 24.52 8.50
CA GLU A 304 10.47 25.65 7.91
C GLU A 304 11.28 25.30 6.66
N ASN A 305 11.63 24.04 6.48
CA ASN A 305 12.39 23.55 5.33
C ASN A 305 11.54 22.86 4.27
N TYR A 306 10.25 22.63 4.51
CA TYR A 306 9.38 21.88 3.60
C TYR A 306 9.31 22.48 2.20
N GLU A 307 9.28 23.81 2.11
CA GLU A 307 9.29 24.50 0.80
C GLU A 307 10.57 24.17 0.01
N ALA A 308 11.73 24.23 0.67
CA ALA A 308 13.02 23.89 0.05
C ALA A 308 13.10 22.40 -0.34
N TYR A 309 12.48 21.50 0.44
CA TYR A 309 12.39 20.08 0.10
C TYR A 309 11.49 19.82 -1.12
N LEU A 310 10.34 20.48 -1.19
CA LEU A 310 9.44 20.43 -2.36
C LEU A 310 10.10 20.95 -3.64
N LYS A 311 10.94 21.99 -3.51
CA LYS A 311 11.69 22.57 -4.63
C LYS A 311 13.02 21.87 -4.92
N GLU A 312 13.37 20.83 -4.17
CA GLU A 312 14.62 20.05 -4.29
C GLU A 312 15.90 20.90 -4.13
N GLU A 313 15.84 21.99 -3.37
CA GLU A 313 16.94 22.94 -3.20
C GLU A 313 18.02 22.43 -2.22
N MET A 314 17.68 21.47 -1.35
CA MET A 314 18.62 20.92 -0.37
C MET A 314 19.16 19.57 -0.82
N LYS A 315 20.48 19.46 -0.87
CA LYS A 315 21.20 18.24 -1.24
C LYS A 315 22.35 17.98 -0.24
N PRO A 316 22.76 16.72 -0.07
CA PRO A 316 23.99 16.40 0.68
C PRO A 316 25.20 17.12 0.11
N ALA A 317 26.15 17.47 0.98
CA ALA A 317 27.41 18.11 0.55
C ALA A 317 28.32 17.09 -0.16
N ALA A 318 29.23 17.60 -1.01
CA ALA A 318 30.25 16.77 -1.61
C ALA A 318 31.12 16.11 -0.50
N GLY A 319 31.19 14.77 -0.51
CA GLY A 319 31.87 13.99 0.52
C GLY A 319 30.98 13.45 1.65
N ASP A 320 29.69 13.80 1.65
CA ASP A 320 28.72 13.11 2.53
C ASP A 320 28.53 11.64 2.11
N GLU A 321 28.48 10.76 3.10
CA GLU A 321 28.23 9.34 2.91
C GLU A 321 26.78 9.05 3.29
N VAL A 322 25.86 9.18 2.33
CA VAL A 322 24.44 8.95 2.55
C VAL A 322 23.93 7.85 1.67
N TYR A 323 23.30 6.84 2.27
CA TYR A 323 22.73 5.69 1.62
C TYR A 323 21.22 5.64 1.87
N VAL A 324 20.45 5.33 0.84
CA VAL A 324 19.03 4.93 0.95
C VAL A 324 18.97 3.43 0.66
N CYS A 325 18.33 2.68 1.54
CA CYS A 325 18.00 1.27 1.37
C CYS A 325 16.53 1.14 1.00
N GLY A 326 16.24 0.59 -0.17
CA GLY A 326 14.88 0.43 -0.70
C GLY A 326 14.77 -0.81 -1.58
N ASP A 327 13.56 -1.23 -1.90
CA ASP A 327 13.28 -2.42 -2.71
C ASP A 327 12.67 -2.08 -4.07
N SER A 328 12.29 -0.82 -4.33
CA SER A 328 11.50 -0.41 -5.49
C SER A 328 12.24 0.56 -6.43
N TYR A 329 11.77 0.63 -7.68
CA TYR A 329 12.26 1.64 -8.64
C TYR A 329 11.95 3.08 -8.22
N SER A 330 10.83 3.30 -7.53
CA SER A 330 10.50 4.62 -7.00
C SER A 330 11.50 5.10 -5.95
N ASP A 331 12.07 4.18 -5.15
CA ASP A 331 13.13 4.50 -4.21
C ASP A 331 14.45 4.85 -4.91
N VAL A 332 14.81 4.11 -5.98
CA VAL A 332 15.98 4.44 -6.80
C VAL A 332 15.87 5.86 -7.34
N LEU A 333 14.72 6.20 -7.93
CA LEU A 333 14.51 7.53 -8.51
C LEU A 333 14.48 8.62 -7.44
N GLY A 334 13.75 8.40 -6.35
CA GLY A 334 13.64 9.36 -5.24
C GLY A 334 14.99 9.62 -4.57
N SER A 335 15.79 8.56 -4.33
CA SER A 335 17.13 8.68 -3.75
C SER A 335 18.09 9.47 -4.65
N ARG A 336 18.08 9.22 -5.97
CA ARG A 336 18.88 9.98 -6.94
C ARG A 336 18.48 11.46 -6.96
N ARG A 337 17.17 11.75 -6.96
CA ARG A 337 16.67 13.14 -6.88
C ARG A 337 17.04 13.80 -5.54
N ALA A 338 17.10 13.03 -4.44
CA ALA A 338 17.58 13.53 -3.15
C ALA A 338 19.11 13.71 -3.11
N GLY A 339 19.85 13.20 -4.10
CA GLY A 339 21.32 13.30 -4.16
C GLY A 339 22.04 12.31 -3.27
N THR A 340 21.46 11.13 -3.04
CA THR A 340 22.01 10.07 -2.18
C THR A 340 22.48 8.87 -2.99
N LYS A 341 23.30 8.01 -2.37
CA LYS A 341 23.59 6.67 -2.88
C LYS A 341 22.44 5.73 -2.57
N PHE A 342 22.25 4.69 -3.38
CA PHE A 342 21.18 3.71 -3.18
C PHE A 342 21.76 2.31 -2.98
N ILE A 343 21.11 1.51 -2.14
CA ILE A 343 21.36 0.08 -1.94
C ILE A 343 20.03 -0.65 -2.11
N GLY A 344 19.92 -1.49 -3.13
CA GLY A 344 18.76 -2.33 -3.39
C GLY A 344 18.65 -3.48 -2.40
N ILE A 345 17.44 -3.79 -1.96
CA ILE A 345 17.13 -4.92 -1.08
C ILE A 345 16.19 -5.87 -1.80
N LEU A 346 16.58 -7.16 -1.91
CA LEU A 346 15.82 -8.17 -2.66
C LEU A 346 14.75 -8.89 -1.81
N THR A 347 14.15 -8.20 -0.83
CA THR A 347 13.10 -8.76 0.04
C THR A 347 11.70 -8.19 -0.24
N GLY A 348 11.57 -7.28 -1.21
CA GLY A 348 10.28 -6.78 -1.68
C GLY A 348 9.43 -7.85 -2.37
N LEU A 349 8.24 -7.50 -2.82
CA LEU A 349 7.27 -8.43 -3.42
C LEU A 349 7.83 -9.19 -4.64
N GLU A 350 8.55 -8.50 -5.52
CA GLU A 350 9.17 -9.11 -6.71
C GLU A 350 10.42 -9.94 -6.37
N GLY A 351 10.95 -9.78 -5.15
CA GLY A 351 12.07 -10.55 -4.64
C GLY A 351 13.29 -10.48 -5.57
N LYS A 352 13.86 -11.63 -5.90
CA LYS A 352 15.07 -11.70 -6.75
C LYS A 352 14.89 -11.18 -8.19
N LYS A 353 13.67 -10.96 -8.66
CA LYS A 353 13.44 -10.37 -9.98
C LYS A 353 13.88 -8.90 -10.02
N GLU A 354 13.83 -8.20 -8.87
CA GLU A 354 14.33 -6.83 -8.73
C GLU A 354 15.84 -6.71 -8.99
N ALA A 355 16.61 -7.80 -8.88
CA ALA A 355 18.03 -7.77 -9.20
C ALA A 355 18.30 -7.26 -10.63
N ALA A 356 17.49 -7.66 -11.62
CA ALA A 356 17.59 -7.18 -12.99
C ALA A 356 17.36 -5.67 -13.11
N LEU A 357 16.44 -5.11 -12.31
CA LEU A 357 16.20 -3.68 -12.21
C LEU A 357 17.45 -2.97 -11.65
N PHE A 358 17.98 -3.43 -10.53
CA PHE A 358 19.15 -2.81 -9.89
C PHE A 358 20.41 -2.92 -10.74
N GLU A 359 20.60 -4.02 -11.49
CA GLU A 359 21.67 -4.16 -12.47
C GLU A 359 21.55 -3.15 -13.61
N ARG A 360 20.33 -2.99 -14.18
CA ARG A 360 20.03 -1.99 -15.21
C ARG A 360 20.32 -0.58 -14.71
N GLU A 361 19.93 -0.29 -13.48
CA GLU A 361 20.14 1.01 -12.84
C GLU A 361 21.55 1.22 -12.31
N LYS A 362 22.42 0.19 -12.38
CA LYS A 362 23.81 0.20 -11.91
C LYS A 362 23.93 0.60 -10.43
N VAL A 363 23.04 0.10 -9.61
CA VAL A 363 23.05 0.28 -8.15
C VAL A 363 23.42 -1.02 -7.46
N PRO A 364 24.21 -0.98 -6.37
CA PRO A 364 24.52 -2.18 -5.59
C PRO A 364 23.24 -2.69 -4.91
N TYR A 365 23.18 -4.00 -4.69
CA TYR A 365 22.07 -4.63 -3.97
C TYR A 365 22.54 -5.80 -3.10
N VAL A 366 21.71 -6.17 -2.15
CA VAL A 366 21.93 -7.31 -1.24
C VAL A 366 20.61 -8.11 -1.09
N ASP A 367 20.75 -9.37 -0.71
CA ASP A 367 19.59 -10.26 -0.52
C ASP A 367 18.71 -9.81 0.66
N ARG A 368 19.30 -9.23 1.70
CA ARG A 368 18.60 -8.83 2.94
C ARG A 368 19.20 -7.57 3.54
N ILE A 369 18.37 -6.81 4.25
CA ILE A 369 18.78 -5.58 4.92
C ILE A 369 19.97 -5.77 5.88
N THR A 370 20.05 -6.92 6.54
CA THR A 370 21.14 -7.24 7.47
C THR A 370 22.51 -7.37 6.81
N GLU A 371 22.58 -7.31 5.48
CA GLU A 371 23.79 -7.45 4.69
C GLU A 371 24.35 -6.15 4.10
N ILE A 372 23.67 -5.01 4.32
CA ILE A 372 24.06 -3.72 3.71
C ILE A 372 25.47 -3.26 4.09
N GLU A 373 26.00 -3.71 5.22
CA GLU A 373 27.36 -3.41 5.64
C GLU A 373 28.39 -3.90 4.62
N LYS A 374 28.10 -4.98 3.86
CA LYS A 374 28.96 -5.47 2.77
C LYS A 374 29.17 -4.40 1.69
N VAL A 375 28.16 -3.57 1.43
CA VAL A 375 28.22 -2.49 0.45
C VAL A 375 28.86 -1.24 1.05
N ILE A 376 28.44 -0.87 2.27
CA ILE A 376 28.90 0.35 2.97
C ILE A 376 30.40 0.28 3.28
N ASP A 377 30.92 -0.89 3.68
CA ASP A 377 32.32 -1.09 4.05
C ASP A 377 33.25 -1.27 2.83
N THR A 378 32.68 -1.37 1.60
CA THR A 378 33.48 -1.46 0.38
C THR A 378 33.94 -0.06 -0.04
N PRO A 379 35.27 0.20 -0.13
CA PRO A 379 35.75 1.50 -0.60
C PRO A 379 35.13 1.85 -1.96
N SER A 380 34.61 3.07 -2.10
CA SER A 380 34.24 3.59 -3.42
C SER A 380 35.51 3.67 -4.26
N VAL A 381 35.63 2.85 -5.31
CA VAL A 381 36.71 2.86 -6.27
C VAL A 381 36.66 4.11 -7.14
#